data_c479a54f148188d67ff9a034b358cf95
#
_entry.id   c479a54f148188d67ff9a034b358cf95
#
_cell.length_a   1.000
_cell.length_b   1.000
_cell.length_c   1.000
_cell.angle_alpha   90.00
_cell.angle_beta   90.00
_cell.angle_gamma   90.00
#
_symmetry.space_group_name_H-M   'P 1'
#
loop_
_entity.id
_entity.type
_entity.pdbx_description
1 polymer ?
#
loop_
_entity_poly.entity_id
_entity_poly.type
_entity_poly.pdbx_seq_one_letter_code
_entity_poly.pdbx_strand_id
1 'polypeptide(L)'
;MIQKHRATALHYDFRLEIGDAMPSWAVPKGPSFDPSQKRLAMQVEDHPLEYAGFEGVIPEGEYGGGTVMIWDEGTYEMLDDVDPAVALKKGELRFTLDGRKLKGRWTLVRTGPQKWLLVKGRDASADTTDVTVAKPRSVRTKRLLAEIARDEGGDVEKAATGDPAASRASRSAKR
;
A
#
# COMPACT_ATOMS: atom_id res chain seq x y z
N MET A 1 -0.03 -1.03 7.63
CA MET A 1 1.04 -0.35 6.87
C MET A 1 0.88 -0.64 5.39
N ILE A 2 1.20 0.32 4.53
CA ILE A 2 1.19 0.14 3.07
C ILE A 2 2.55 0.55 2.53
N GLN A 3 3.21 -0.36 1.83
CA GLN A 3 4.45 -0.08 1.12
C GLN A 3 4.18 0.01 -0.37
N LYS A 4 4.59 1.11 -0.99
CA LYS A 4 4.57 1.26 -2.44
C LYS A 4 5.87 0.70 -2.99
N HIS A 5 5.78 -0.27 -3.89
CA HIS A 5 6.91 -1.05 -4.33
C HIS A 5 6.99 -1.07 -5.86
N ARG A 6 8.05 -0.49 -6.41
CA ARG A 6 8.37 -0.58 -7.83
C ARG A 6 9.33 -1.75 -8.05
N ALA A 7 8.75 -2.93 -8.07
CA ALA A 7 9.43 -4.17 -8.45
C ALA A 7 9.41 -4.30 -9.99
N THR A 8 9.26 -5.51 -10.54
CA THR A 8 9.01 -5.70 -11.98
C THR A 8 7.76 -4.94 -12.42
N ALA A 9 6.73 -4.96 -11.57
CA ALA A 9 5.54 -4.13 -11.74
C ALA A 9 5.30 -3.29 -10.48
N LEU A 10 4.70 -2.11 -10.65
CA LEU A 10 4.31 -1.29 -9.52
C LEU A 10 3.13 -1.92 -8.79
N HIS A 11 3.21 -1.99 -7.47
CA HIS A 11 2.10 -2.42 -6.63
C HIS A 11 2.20 -1.78 -5.24
N TYR A 12 1.12 -1.91 -4.49
CA TYR A 12 1.04 -1.46 -3.09
C TYR A 12 0.85 -2.68 -2.22
N ASP A 13 1.77 -2.92 -1.31
CA ASP A 13 1.66 -4.02 -0.35
C ASP A 13 0.88 -3.53 0.87
N PHE A 14 -0.35 -4.00 1.00
CA PHE A 14 -1.24 -3.70 2.13
C PHE A 14 -1.02 -4.75 3.21
N ARG A 15 -0.64 -4.32 4.41
CA ARG A 15 -0.27 -5.21 5.52
C ARG A 15 -1.04 -4.85 6.78
N LEU A 16 -1.61 -5.87 7.43
CA LEU A 16 -2.28 -5.74 8.71
C LEU A 16 -1.53 -6.55 9.77
N GLU A 17 -1.31 -5.98 10.94
CA GLU A 17 -0.74 -6.70 12.06
C GLU A 17 -1.82 -7.55 12.71
N ILE A 18 -1.64 -8.88 12.68
CA ILE A 18 -2.54 -9.84 13.30
C ILE A 18 -1.70 -10.83 14.09
N GLY A 19 -1.72 -10.76 15.44
CA GLY A 19 -0.84 -11.54 16.29
C GLY A 19 0.62 -11.18 16.02
N ASP A 20 1.46 -12.18 15.77
CA ASP A 20 2.90 -12.03 15.57
C ASP A 20 3.30 -11.85 14.10
N ALA A 21 2.35 -11.72 13.21
CA ALA A 21 2.60 -11.66 11.78
C ALA A 21 1.88 -10.49 11.13
N MET A 22 2.26 -10.21 9.89
CA MET A 22 1.57 -9.24 9.04
C MET A 22 1.05 -9.93 7.78
N PRO A 23 -0.17 -10.47 7.80
CA PRO A 23 -0.84 -10.86 6.56
C PRO A 23 -0.80 -9.71 5.56
N SER A 24 -0.53 -10.04 4.32
CA SER A 24 -0.20 -9.05 3.28
C SER A 24 -0.90 -9.33 1.97
N TRP A 25 -1.25 -8.25 1.27
CA TRP A 25 -1.90 -8.29 -0.04
C TRP A 25 -1.21 -7.32 -0.98
N ALA A 26 -0.88 -7.79 -2.17
CA ALA A 26 -0.40 -6.93 -3.25
C ALA A 26 -1.59 -6.32 -3.98
N VAL A 27 -1.68 -5.01 -4.00
CA VAL A 27 -2.75 -4.24 -4.64
C VAL A 27 -2.16 -3.48 -5.83
N PRO A 28 -2.32 -3.99 -7.08
CA PRO A 28 -1.64 -3.41 -8.23
C PRO A 28 -1.95 -1.94 -8.49
N LYS A 29 -3.20 -1.55 -8.31
CA LYS A 29 -3.64 -0.16 -8.55
C LYS A 29 -3.64 0.71 -7.28
N GLY A 30 -3.29 0.11 -6.14
CA GLY A 30 -3.39 0.78 -4.85
C GLY A 30 -4.82 0.93 -4.35
N PRO A 31 -4.98 1.43 -3.12
CA PRO A 31 -6.31 1.64 -2.54
C PRO A 31 -7.04 2.81 -3.19
N SER A 32 -8.36 2.76 -3.18
CA SER A 32 -9.20 3.86 -3.65
C SER A 32 -10.19 4.27 -2.57
N PHE A 33 -10.36 5.57 -2.35
CA PHE A 33 -11.41 6.10 -1.47
C PHE A 33 -12.81 6.04 -2.07
N ASP A 34 -12.92 5.68 -3.35
CA ASP A 34 -14.19 5.57 -4.05
C ASP A 34 -14.83 4.20 -3.77
N PRO A 35 -15.99 4.15 -3.07
CA PRO A 35 -16.65 2.88 -2.76
C PRO A 35 -17.06 2.05 -4.00
N SER A 36 -17.17 2.66 -5.17
CA SER A 36 -17.49 1.96 -6.42
C SER A 36 -16.29 1.27 -7.04
N GLN A 37 -15.07 1.58 -6.59
CA GLN A 37 -13.82 1.03 -7.10
C GLN A 37 -13.36 -0.15 -6.24
N LYS A 38 -13.68 -1.36 -6.67
CA LYS A 38 -13.24 -2.58 -5.99
C LYS A 38 -11.83 -2.94 -6.45
N ARG A 39 -10.85 -2.72 -5.60
CA ARG A 39 -9.44 -2.95 -5.95
C ARG A 39 -9.03 -4.39 -5.72
N LEU A 40 -8.47 -5.02 -6.75
CA LEU A 40 -7.87 -6.35 -6.64
C LEU A 40 -6.75 -6.31 -5.60
N ALA A 41 -6.77 -7.29 -4.70
CA ALA A 41 -5.75 -7.49 -3.67
C ALA A 41 -5.37 -8.97 -3.66
N MET A 42 -4.14 -9.27 -4.08
CA MET A 42 -3.66 -10.66 -4.11
C MET A 42 -2.95 -10.97 -2.82
N GLN A 43 -3.45 -11.97 -2.08
CA GLN A 43 -2.79 -12.39 -0.85
C GLN A 43 -1.44 -13.02 -1.16
N VAL A 44 -0.42 -12.57 -0.46
CA VAL A 44 0.96 -13.06 -0.56
C VAL A 44 1.39 -13.62 0.79
N GLU A 45 2.64 -14.08 0.91
CA GLU A 45 3.17 -14.57 2.17
C GLU A 45 3.12 -13.50 3.27
N ASP A 46 2.88 -13.92 4.51
CA ASP A 46 2.92 -13.01 5.65
C ASP A 46 4.30 -12.37 5.77
N HIS A 47 4.30 -11.09 6.10
CA HIS A 47 5.53 -10.33 6.31
C HIS A 47 5.89 -10.35 7.79
N PRO A 48 7.15 -10.64 8.17
CA PRO A 48 7.55 -10.57 9.57
C PRO A 48 7.45 -9.15 10.14
N LEU A 49 6.98 -9.02 11.39
CA LEU A 49 6.84 -7.71 12.06
C LEU A 49 8.17 -6.95 12.13
N GLU A 50 9.27 -7.65 12.31
CA GLU A 50 10.60 -7.03 12.42
C GLU A 50 11.05 -6.28 11.17
N TYR A 51 10.44 -6.57 10.00
CA TYR A 51 10.75 -5.87 8.74
C TYR A 51 9.72 -4.80 8.39
N ALA A 52 8.85 -4.42 9.33
CA ALA A 52 7.74 -3.50 9.08
C ALA A 52 8.17 -2.07 8.73
N GLY A 53 9.37 -1.65 9.04
CA GLY A 53 9.82 -0.27 8.87
C GLY A 53 10.70 -0.01 7.64
N PHE A 54 10.74 -0.92 6.67
CA PHE A 54 11.68 -0.79 5.57
C PHE A 54 11.23 0.21 4.49
N GLU A 55 12.09 1.18 4.21
CA GLU A 55 12.02 2.05 3.04
C GLU A 55 13.41 2.14 2.43
N GLY A 56 13.55 1.87 1.14
CA GLY A 56 14.85 1.88 0.47
C GLY A 56 14.85 1.06 -0.80
N VAL A 57 15.99 0.47 -1.13
CA VAL A 57 16.19 -0.30 -2.36
C VAL A 57 16.54 -1.74 -2.02
N ILE A 58 15.80 -2.68 -2.61
CA ILE A 58 16.15 -4.09 -2.62
C ILE A 58 16.93 -4.35 -3.90
N PRO A 59 18.15 -4.93 -3.82
CA PRO A 59 18.98 -5.13 -5.01
C PRO A 59 18.29 -5.91 -6.13
N GLU A 60 18.52 -5.51 -7.36
CA GLU A 60 18.02 -6.23 -8.52
C GLU A 60 18.60 -7.65 -8.54
N GLY A 61 17.77 -8.61 -8.92
CA GLY A 61 18.11 -10.03 -8.88
C GLY A 61 17.76 -10.72 -7.57
N GLU A 62 17.48 -9.99 -6.51
CA GLU A 62 16.94 -10.54 -5.27
C GLU A 62 15.42 -10.58 -5.32
N TYR A 63 14.80 -11.44 -4.51
CA TYR A 63 13.34 -11.50 -4.40
C TYR A 63 12.79 -10.14 -3.97
N GLY A 64 11.86 -9.60 -4.76
CA GLY A 64 11.28 -8.28 -4.50
C GLY A 64 12.18 -7.11 -4.88
N GLY A 65 13.19 -7.33 -5.74
CA GLY A 65 14.13 -6.26 -6.18
C GLY A 65 13.40 -5.02 -6.69
N GLY A 66 13.91 -3.85 -6.29
CA GLY A 66 13.35 -2.55 -6.66
C GLY A 66 13.27 -1.58 -5.49
N THR A 67 12.62 -0.45 -5.72
CA THR A 67 12.51 0.63 -4.72
C THR A 67 11.23 0.50 -3.93
N VAL A 68 11.34 0.60 -2.61
CA VAL A 68 10.24 0.45 -1.65
C VAL A 68 10.06 1.74 -0.87
N MET A 69 8.82 2.20 -0.77
CA MET A 69 8.43 3.40 -0.02
C MET A 69 7.42 3.01 1.06
N ILE A 70 7.54 3.59 2.25
CA ILE A 70 6.45 3.54 3.23
C ILE A 70 5.43 4.61 2.84
N TRP A 71 4.40 4.17 2.10
CA TRP A 71 3.40 5.06 1.53
C TRP A 71 2.35 5.50 2.54
N ASP A 72 1.96 4.60 3.46
CA ASP A 72 1.05 4.92 4.56
C ASP A 72 1.30 4.00 5.76
N GLU A 73 0.99 4.49 6.95
CA GLU A 73 1.06 3.73 8.19
C GLU A 73 0.10 4.33 9.22
N GLY A 74 -0.30 3.51 10.18
CA GLY A 74 -1.21 3.90 11.23
C GLY A 74 -1.77 2.69 11.96
N THR A 75 -2.99 2.84 12.45
CA THR A 75 -3.68 1.79 13.21
C THR A 75 -4.96 1.37 12.50
N TYR A 76 -5.49 0.23 12.89
CA TYR A 76 -6.80 -0.23 12.44
C TYR A 76 -7.58 -0.84 13.60
N GLU A 77 -8.89 -0.82 13.48
CA GLU A 77 -9.80 -1.48 14.41
C GLU A 77 -10.81 -2.30 13.64
N MET A 78 -11.05 -3.53 14.08
CA MET A 78 -12.09 -4.36 13.49
C MET A 78 -13.47 -3.81 13.84
N LEU A 79 -14.38 -3.82 12.88
CA LEU A 79 -15.79 -3.54 13.13
C LEU A 79 -16.43 -4.74 13.82
N ASP A 80 -17.48 -4.50 14.61
CA ASP A 80 -18.32 -5.53 15.23
C ASP A 80 -17.58 -6.43 16.25
N ASP A 81 -16.49 -5.96 16.86
CA ASP A 81 -15.73 -6.69 17.88
C ASP A 81 -15.29 -8.10 17.43
N VAL A 82 -15.00 -8.29 16.16
CA VAL A 82 -14.56 -9.57 15.61
C VAL A 82 -13.05 -9.71 15.73
N ASP A 83 -12.59 -10.90 16.14
CA ASP A 83 -11.16 -11.23 16.15
C ASP A 83 -10.63 -11.21 14.71
N PRO A 84 -9.58 -10.40 14.41
CA PRO A 84 -9.05 -10.31 13.05
C PRO A 84 -8.53 -11.64 12.50
N ALA A 85 -7.96 -12.51 13.34
CA ALA A 85 -7.49 -13.83 12.90
C ALA A 85 -8.67 -14.71 12.44
N VAL A 86 -9.78 -14.66 13.15
CA VAL A 86 -11.01 -15.37 12.77
C VAL A 86 -11.59 -14.82 11.49
N ALA A 87 -11.65 -13.50 11.38
CA ALA A 87 -12.15 -12.82 10.18
C ALA A 87 -11.30 -13.15 8.95
N LEU A 88 -9.99 -13.18 9.10
CA LEU A 88 -9.04 -13.55 8.04
C LEU A 88 -9.34 -14.96 7.51
N LYS A 89 -9.53 -15.92 8.41
CA LYS A 89 -9.87 -17.30 8.05
C LYS A 89 -11.20 -17.37 7.29
N LYS A 90 -12.19 -16.62 7.75
CA LYS A 90 -13.51 -16.58 7.10
C LYS A 90 -13.49 -15.88 5.74
N GLY A 91 -12.45 -15.09 5.47
CA GLY A 91 -12.31 -14.41 4.18
C GLY A 91 -13.03 -13.07 4.08
N GLU A 92 -13.32 -12.42 5.20
CA GLU A 92 -13.90 -11.09 5.22
C GLU A 92 -13.45 -10.31 6.44
N LEU A 93 -12.67 -9.25 6.20
CA LEU A 93 -12.26 -8.32 7.25
C LEU A 93 -12.93 -6.97 7.01
N ARG A 94 -13.69 -6.52 7.99
CA ARG A 94 -14.31 -5.20 7.99
C ARG A 94 -13.70 -4.39 9.11
N PHE A 95 -13.10 -3.25 8.75
CA PHE A 95 -12.29 -2.49 9.71
C PHE A 95 -12.32 -1.00 9.41
N THR A 96 -11.92 -0.20 10.38
CA THR A 96 -11.61 1.22 10.19
C THR A 96 -10.11 1.39 10.15
N LEU A 97 -9.63 2.27 9.28
CA LEU A 97 -8.24 2.68 9.22
C LEU A 97 -8.08 4.08 9.83
N ASP A 98 -7.01 4.25 10.59
CA ASP A 98 -6.51 5.54 11.03
C ASP A 98 -5.04 5.64 10.64
N GLY A 99 -4.81 5.75 9.34
CA GLY A 99 -3.50 5.99 8.76
C GLY A 99 -3.23 7.48 8.62
N ARG A 100 -2.09 7.82 8.08
CA ARG A 100 -1.78 9.21 7.74
C ARG A 100 -2.51 9.66 6.48
N LYS A 101 -2.75 8.73 5.55
CA LYS A 101 -3.50 8.98 4.31
C LYS A 101 -4.87 8.34 4.33
N LEU A 102 -4.93 7.02 4.63
CA LEU A 102 -6.17 6.27 4.58
C LEU A 102 -6.96 6.40 5.88
N LYS A 103 -8.22 6.73 5.75
CA LYS A 103 -9.16 6.94 6.86
C LYS A 103 -10.46 6.20 6.60
N GLY A 104 -11.22 5.96 7.65
CA GLY A 104 -12.58 5.47 7.58
C GLY A 104 -12.69 3.97 7.44
N ARG A 105 -13.86 3.52 6.97
CA ARG A 105 -14.22 2.08 6.91
C ARG A 105 -13.80 1.45 5.59
N TRP A 106 -13.29 0.23 5.70
CA TRP A 106 -12.81 -0.57 4.58
C TRP A 106 -13.21 -2.03 4.75
N THR A 107 -13.25 -2.74 3.65
CA THR A 107 -13.49 -4.19 3.64
C THR A 107 -12.47 -4.88 2.75
N LEU A 108 -11.89 -5.98 3.25
CA LEU A 108 -11.14 -6.95 2.47
C LEU A 108 -11.98 -8.21 2.39
N VAL A 109 -12.38 -8.61 1.20
CA VAL A 109 -13.21 -9.79 0.98
C VAL A 109 -12.56 -10.74 -0.01
N ARG A 110 -12.45 -12.02 0.38
CA ARG A 110 -11.88 -13.07 -0.47
C ARG A 110 -12.89 -13.54 -1.52
N THR A 111 -12.44 -13.57 -2.77
CA THR A 111 -13.24 -14.01 -3.91
C THR A 111 -12.70 -15.28 -4.57
N GLY A 112 -11.50 -15.71 -4.21
CA GLY A 112 -10.85 -16.91 -4.71
C GLY A 112 -9.71 -17.32 -3.78
N PRO A 113 -8.93 -18.38 -4.06
CA PRO A 113 -7.93 -18.90 -3.10
C PRO A 113 -6.94 -17.87 -2.57
N GLN A 114 -6.45 -16.97 -3.42
CA GLN A 114 -5.55 -15.88 -3.03
C GLN A 114 -6.07 -14.52 -3.47
N LYS A 115 -7.24 -14.49 -4.05
CA LYS A 115 -7.82 -13.32 -4.67
C LYS A 115 -8.81 -12.64 -3.73
N TRP A 116 -8.53 -11.38 -3.41
CA TRP A 116 -9.34 -10.55 -2.54
C TRP A 116 -9.70 -9.24 -3.25
N LEU A 117 -10.67 -8.55 -2.70
CA LEU A 117 -11.01 -7.18 -3.10
C LEU A 117 -10.89 -6.26 -1.89
N LEU A 118 -10.24 -5.11 -2.08
CA LEU A 118 -10.15 -4.04 -1.10
C LEU A 118 -11.13 -2.95 -1.52
N VAL A 119 -12.10 -2.64 -0.65
CA VAL A 119 -13.21 -1.74 -0.96
C VAL A 119 -13.41 -0.73 0.16
N LYS A 120 -13.53 0.54 -0.22
CA LYS A 120 -13.86 1.62 0.71
C LYS A 120 -15.32 1.55 1.12
N GLY A 121 -15.60 1.70 2.40
CA GLY A 121 -16.95 1.85 2.91
C GLY A 121 -17.55 3.21 2.58
N ARG A 122 -18.87 3.27 2.55
CA ARG A 122 -19.60 4.53 2.31
C ARG A 122 -19.70 5.32 3.61
N ASP A 123 -18.82 6.28 3.80
CA ASP A 123 -18.79 7.15 4.97
C ASP A 123 -18.25 8.54 4.59
N ALA A 124 -18.06 9.41 5.59
CA ALA A 124 -17.61 10.79 5.36
C ALA A 124 -16.22 10.90 4.73
N SER A 125 -15.40 9.83 4.81
CA SER A 125 -14.05 9.81 4.22
C SER A 125 -14.04 9.34 2.74
N ALA A 126 -15.17 8.88 2.20
CA ALA A 126 -15.27 8.46 0.81
C ALA A 126 -14.99 9.63 -0.15
N ASP A 127 -14.23 9.37 -1.20
CA ASP A 127 -13.79 10.40 -2.14
C ASP A 127 -13.51 9.75 -3.50
N THR A 128 -13.79 10.48 -4.57
CA THR A 128 -13.51 10.03 -5.94
C THR A 128 -12.11 10.42 -6.44
N THR A 129 -11.40 11.29 -5.71
CA THR A 129 -10.02 11.65 -6.03
C THR A 129 -9.10 10.45 -5.87
N ASP A 130 -8.21 10.23 -6.84
CA ASP A 130 -7.21 9.16 -6.77
C ASP A 130 -6.12 9.53 -5.77
N VAL A 131 -6.14 8.90 -4.60
CA VAL A 131 -5.19 9.17 -3.51
C VAL A 131 -3.75 8.81 -3.90
N THR A 132 -3.56 7.84 -4.80
CA THR A 132 -2.22 7.44 -5.25
C THR A 132 -1.56 8.54 -6.08
N VAL A 133 -2.35 9.36 -6.77
CA VAL A 133 -1.88 10.52 -7.53
C VAL A 133 -1.79 11.77 -6.63
N ALA A 134 -2.80 11.98 -5.80
CA ALA A 134 -2.87 13.17 -4.94
C ALA A 134 -1.83 13.15 -3.80
N LYS A 135 -1.50 11.97 -3.29
CA LYS A 135 -0.58 11.81 -2.15
C LYS A 135 0.48 10.74 -2.47
N PRO A 136 1.43 11.02 -3.38
CA PRO A 136 2.35 10.00 -3.87
C PRO A 136 3.60 9.78 -3.01
N ARG A 137 3.82 10.59 -1.97
CA ARG A 137 5.09 10.62 -1.23
C ARG A 137 5.10 9.73 0.00
N SER A 138 6.30 9.31 0.40
CA SER A 138 6.51 8.62 1.68
C SER A 138 5.94 9.43 2.84
N VAL A 139 5.24 8.76 3.75
CA VAL A 139 4.74 9.41 4.97
C VAL A 139 5.86 9.64 5.99
N ARG A 140 6.98 8.94 5.87
CA ARG A 140 8.13 9.08 6.76
C ARG A 140 9.14 10.10 6.28
N THR A 141 9.52 10.04 5.00
CA THR A 141 10.63 10.83 4.45
C THR A 141 10.19 11.89 3.46
N LYS A 142 8.93 11.90 3.07
CA LYS A 142 8.34 12.83 2.09
C LYS A 142 8.96 12.70 0.69
N ARG A 143 9.70 11.62 0.43
CA ARG A 143 10.34 11.37 -0.87
C ARG A 143 9.39 10.69 -1.84
N LEU A 144 9.58 10.95 -3.14
CA LEU A 144 9.04 10.15 -4.24
C LEU A 144 9.88 8.88 -4.41
N LEU A 145 9.38 7.88 -5.13
CA LEU A 145 10.15 6.65 -5.42
C LEU A 145 11.48 6.96 -6.09
N ALA A 146 11.50 7.87 -7.08
CA ALA A 146 12.73 8.26 -7.76
C ALA A 146 13.74 8.88 -6.81
N GLU A 147 13.28 9.65 -5.82
CA GLU A 147 14.17 10.27 -4.82
C GLU A 147 14.75 9.23 -3.86
N ILE A 148 13.96 8.24 -3.46
CA ILE A 148 14.46 7.12 -2.65
C ILE A 148 15.52 6.33 -3.43
N ALA A 149 15.25 6.00 -4.69
CA ALA A 149 16.19 5.28 -5.54
C ALA A 149 17.51 6.05 -5.69
N ARG A 150 17.42 7.35 -5.92
CA ARG A 150 18.61 8.21 -6.06
C ARG A 150 19.46 8.20 -4.77
N ASP A 151 18.81 8.38 -3.61
CA ASP A 151 19.50 8.48 -2.33
C ASP A 151 20.07 7.14 -1.85
N GLU A 152 19.44 6.03 -2.23
CA GLU A 152 19.78 4.69 -1.76
C GLU A 152 20.50 3.83 -2.83
N GLY A 153 20.89 4.42 -3.96
CA GLY A 153 21.68 3.74 -4.99
C GLY A 153 20.91 2.79 -5.90
N GLY A 154 19.61 3.01 -6.08
CA GLY A 154 18.77 2.19 -6.95
C GLY A 154 18.65 2.73 -8.38
N ASP A 155 17.76 2.08 -9.16
CA ASP A 155 17.45 2.47 -10.52
C ASP A 155 16.43 3.62 -10.52
N VAL A 156 16.93 4.84 -10.70
CA VAL A 156 16.11 6.07 -10.63
C VAL A 156 15.07 6.11 -11.75
N GLU A 157 15.42 5.72 -12.97
CA GLU A 157 14.49 5.74 -14.11
C GLU A 157 13.33 4.78 -13.90
N LYS A 158 13.62 3.56 -13.46
CA LYS A 158 12.62 2.56 -13.14
C LYS A 158 11.71 3.05 -12.00
N ALA A 159 12.28 3.56 -10.92
CA ALA A 159 11.53 4.08 -9.78
C ALA A 159 10.61 5.24 -10.18
N ALA A 160 11.10 6.14 -11.02
CA ALA A 160 10.34 7.29 -11.50
C ALA A 160 9.07 6.89 -12.26
N THR A 161 9.03 5.71 -12.89
CA THR A 161 7.81 5.23 -13.56
C THR A 161 6.69 4.92 -12.57
N GLY A 162 7.00 4.72 -11.30
CA GLY A 162 6.00 4.54 -10.24
C GLY A 162 5.51 5.85 -9.63
N ASP A 163 6.15 6.96 -9.93
CA ASP A 163 5.70 8.30 -9.49
C ASP A 163 4.67 8.85 -10.48
N PRO A 164 3.66 9.61 -10.01
CA PRO A 164 2.68 10.23 -10.90
C PRO A 164 3.34 11.19 -11.91
N ALA A 165 2.79 11.28 -13.11
CA ALA A 165 3.30 12.13 -14.18
C ALA A 165 3.43 13.61 -13.77
N ALA A 166 2.47 14.13 -13.00
CA ALA A 166 2.49 15.51 -12.51
C ALA A 166 3.71 15.76 -11.61
N SER A 167 4.08 14.80 -10.74
CA SER A 167 5.24 14.90 -9.87
C SER A 167 6.55 14.84 -10.66
N ARG A 168 6.59 14.05 -11.72
CA ARG A 168 7.74 13.96 -12.64
C ARG A 168 7.96 15.27 -13.39
N ALA A 169 6.90 15.88 -13.89
CA ALA A 169 6.95 17.17 -14.58
C ALA A 169 7.46 18.30 -13.68
N SER A 170 7.00 18.33 -12.43
CA SER A 170 7.45 19.30 -11.42
C SER A 170 8.95 19.20 -11.15
N ARG A 171 9.53 18.00 -11.19
CA ARG A 171 10.98 17.78 -11.01
C ARG A 171 11.76 18.29 -12.20
N SER A 172 11.27 18.08 -13.41
CA SER A 172 11.90 18.56 -14.64
C SER A 172 11.97 20.08 -14.70
N ALA A 173 10.94 20.75 -14.22
CA ALA A 173 10.85 22.22 -14.20
C ALA A 173 11.79 22.88 -13.17
N LYS A 174 12.27 22.14 -12.17
CA LYS A 174 13.20 22.64 -11.13
C LYS A 174 14.67 22.48 -11.48
N ARG A 175 14.98 21.93 -12.62
CA ARG A 175 16.33 21.85 -13.17
C ARG A 175 16.61 23.06 -14.03
#